data_483138155ea2a73bcdb61b5dde7520d4
#
_entry.id   483138155ea2a73bcdb61b5dde7520d4
#
_cell.length_a   1.000
_cell.length_b   1.000
_cell.length_c   1.000
_cell.angle_alpha   90.00
_cell.angle_beta   90.00
_cell.angle_gamma   90.00
#
_symmetry.space_group_name_H-M   'P 1'
#
loop_
_entity.id
_entity.type
_entity.pdbx_description
1 polymer ?
#
loop_
_entity_poly.entity_id
_entity_poly.type
_entity_poly.pdbx_seq_one_letter_code
_entity_poly.pdbx_strand_id
1 'polypeptide(L)'
;MAEQNFDLVILGGGPGGYVAAIRAAQLGLKVAVIDENPQFGGTCLRVGCIPSKALLESSHLLVEARDNMVEHGISATKLTVDLSAMMKRKTGVVDTLTGGINMLLKRNKVTTYVGRGKLIGNGQVEVSTNDTLTCLLYTSPSPRDRQKSRMPSSA
;
A
#
# COMPACT_ATOMS: atom_id res chain seq x y z
N MET A 1 12.96 24.07 -11.32
CA MET A 1 11.97 22.98 -11.25
C MET A 1 12.30 22.01 -12.37
N ALA A 2 12.54 20.74 -12.03
CA ALA A 2 12.79 19.72 -13.06
C ALA A 2 11.45 19.22 -13.58
N GLU A 3 11.13 19.51 -14.82
CA GLU A 3 9.96 18.94 -15.50
C GLU A 3 10.30 17.55 -16.02
N GLN A 4 9.52 16.54 -15.65
CA GLN A 4 9.69 15.18 -16.11
C GLN A 4 8.41 14.66 -16.75
N ASN A 5 8.55 13.98 -17.89
CA ASN A 5 7.44 13.41 -18.64
C ASN A 5 7.27 11.92 -18.34
N PHE A 6 6.04 11.50 -18.10
CA PHE A 6 5.61 10.14 -17.86
C PHE A 6 4.38 9.82 -18.71
N ASP A 7 4.26 8.56 -19.12
CA ASP A 7 3.03 8.07 -19.77
C ASP A 7 1.89 7.94 -18.78
N LEU A 8 2.22 7.60 -17.51
CA LEU A 8 1.26 7.45 -16.42
C LEU A 8 1.83 7.96 -15.10
N VAL A 9 1.08 8.82 -14.43
CA VAL A 9 1.35 9.25 -13.05
C VAL A 9 0.24 8.76 -12.13
N ILE A 10 0.61 8.08 -11.05
CA ILE A 10 -0.33 7.51 -10.08
C ILE A 10 -0.19 8.24 -8.75
N LEU A 11 -1.30 8.75 -8.24
CA LEU A 11 -1.40 9.37 -6.93
C LEU A 11 -1.86 8.33 -5.90
N GLY A 12 -0.99 8.02 -4.96
CA GLY A 12 -1.22 7.03 -3.91
C GLY A 12 -0.58 5.67 -4.22
N GLY A 13 0.36 5.27 -3.37
CA GLY A 13 1.10 4.00 -3.43
C GLY A 13 0.43 2.85 -2.68
N GLY A 14 -0.90 2.91 -2.47
CA GLY A 14 -1.69 1.83 -1.89
C GLY A 14 -1.88 0.63 -2.83
N PRO A 15 -2.67 -0.41 -2.43
CA PRO A 15 -2.82 -1.64 -3.21
C PRO A 15 -3.25 -1.41 -4.67
N GLY A 16 -4.17 -0.48 -4.92
CA GLY A 16 -4.55 -0.10 -6.29
C GLY A 16 -3.40 0.57 -7.04
N GLY A 17 -2.68 1.48 -6.38
CA GLY A 17 -1.64 2.29 -7.00
C GLY A 17 -0.39 1.49 -7.38
N TYR A 18 0.20 0.74 -6.45
CA TYR A 18 1.41 -0.02 -6.77
C TYR A 18 1.15 -1.16 -7.76
N VAL A 19 -0.02 -1.80 -7.69
CA VAL A 19 -0.39 -2.85 -8.68
C VAL A 19 -0.55 -2.25 -10.07
N ALA A 20 -1.26 -1.12 -10.19
CA ALA A 20 -1.41 -0.42 -11.45
C ALA A 20 -0.06 0.06 -12.02
N ALA A 21 0.81 0.62 -11.15
CA ALA A 21 2.14 1.08 -11.54
C ALA A 21 3.00 -0.05 -12.11
N ILE A 22 3.07 -1.18 -11.40
CA ILE A 22 3.84 -2.35 -11.84
C ILE A 22 3.29 -2.89 -13.16
N ARG A 23 1.96 -3.01 -13.27
CA ARG A 23 1.34 -3.53 -14.49
C ARG A 23 1.55 -2.63 -15.68
N ALA A 24 1.38 -1.32 -15.52
CA ALA A 24 1.63 -0.34 -16.58
C ALA A 24 3.09 -0.36 -17.05
N ALA A 25 4.04 -0.43 -16.11
CA ALA A 25 5.45 -0.54 -16.42
C ALA A 25 5.80 -1.84 -17.18
N GLN A 26 5.17 -2.97 -16.81
CA GLN A 26 5.30 -4.24 -17.55
C GLN A 26 4.75 -4.17 -18.97
N LEU A 27 3.81 -3.27 -19.24
CA LEU A 27 3.27 -2.99 -20.58
C LEU A 27 4.12 -2.00 -21.37
N GLY A 28 5.27 -1.58 -20.84
CA GLY A 28 6.22 -0.70 -21.50
C GLY A 28 6.00 0.79 -21.28
N LEU A 29 5.06 1.18 -20.40
CA LEU A 29 4.83 2.58 -20.09
C LEU A 29 5.90 3.12 -19.12
N LYS A 30 6.26 4.39 -19.28
CA LYS A 30 7.08 5.14 -18.33
C LYS A 30 6.17 5.65 -17.19
N VAL A 31 6.31 5.06 -16.01
CA VAL A 31 5.37 5.26 -14.88
C VAL A 31 6.03 5.97 -13.72
N ALA A 32 5.30 6.91 -13.12
CA ALA A 32 5.60 7.48 -11.81
C ALA A 32 4.50 7.13 -10.81
N VAL A 33 4.87 6.90 -9.55
CA VAL A 33 3.95 6.77 -8.42
C VAL A 33 4.36 7.71 -7.30
N ILE A 34 3.39 8.41 -6.75
CA ILE A 34 3.57 9.44 -5.71
C ILE A 34 2.83 8.99 -4.46
N ASP A 35 3.48 8.98 -3.31
CA ASP A 35 2.85 8.76 -2.00
C ASP A 35 3.52 9.64 -0.96
N GLU A 36 2.76 10.11 0.02
CA GLU A 36 3.29 10.90 1.14
C GLU A 36 4.23 10.07 2.04
N ASN A 37 4.15 8.76 1.93
CA ASN A 37 4.91 7.83 2.77
C ASN A 37 5.99 7.10 1.95
N PRO A 38 7.23 7.03 2.45
CA PRO A 38 8.31 6.32 1.78
C PRO A 38 8.11 4.79 1.73
N GLN A 39 7.26 4.26 2.60
CA GLN A 39 6.87 2.85 2.59
C GLN A 39 5.60 2.70 1.76
N PHE A 40 5.73 2.29 0.50
CA PHE A 40 4.61 1.99 -0.36
C PHE A 40 3.82 0.77 0.14
N GLY A 41 2.53 0.74 -0.13
CA GLY A 41 1.61 -0.31 0.35
C GLY A 41 0.32 0.25 0.93
N GLY A 42 0.28 1.57 1.18
CA GLY A 42 -0.90 2.29 1.66
C GLY A 42 -1.38 1.84 3.04
N THR A 43 -2.60 2.20 3.37
CA THR A 43 -3.24 1.89 4.66
C THR A 43 -3.28 0.39 4.93
N CYS A 44 -3.54 -0.43 3.92
CA CYS A 44 -3.67 -1.88 4.10
C CYS A 44 -2.37 -2.51 4.64
N LEU A 45 -1.22 -2.23 4.02
CA LEU A 45 0.03 -2.85 4.45
C LEU A 45 0.60 -2.22 5.72
N ARG A 46 0.49 -0.89 5.87
CA ARG A 46 1.16 -0.16 6.95
C ARG A 46 0.39 -0.14 8.27
N VAL A 47 -0.91 0.07 8.23
CA VAL A 47 -1.70 0.36 9.46
C VAL A 47 -3.01 -0.43 9.57
N GLY A 48 -3.42 -1.16 8.53
CA GLY A 48 -4.70 -1.86 8.46
C GLY A 48 -4.57 -3.37 8.38
N CYS A 49 -4.80 -3.92 7.19
CA CYS A 49 -4.98 -5.36 6.95
C CYS A 49 -3.82 -6.23 7.45
N ILE A 50 -2.59 -5.84 7.16
CA ILE A 50 -1.42 -6.66 7.47
C ILE A 50 -1.07 -6.61 8.96
N PRO A 51 -0.91 -5.44 9.60
CA PRO A 51 -0.60 -5.41 11.03
C PRO A 51 -1.71 -6.04 11.89
N SER A 52 -2.98 -5.85 11.54
CA SER A 52 -4.08 -6.50 12.27
C SER A 52 -4.05 -8.02 12.14
N LYS A 53 -3.83 -8.56 10.93
CA LYS A 53 -3.69 -10.01 10.73
C LYS A 53 -2.48 -10.60 11.47
N ALA A 54 -1.35 -9.87 11.49
CA ALA A 54 -0.17 -10.32 12.23
C ALA A 54 -0.43 -10.41 13.74
N LEU A 55 -1.22 -9.50 14.29
CA LEU A 55 -1.62 -9.53 15.71
C LEU A 55 -2.67 -10.59 15.98
N LEU A 56 -3.68 -10.74 15.11
CA LEU A 56 -4.71 -11.78 15.23
C LEU A 56 -4.09 -13.17 15.19
N GLU A 57 -3.12 -13.43 14.31
CA GLU A 57 -2.40 -14.69 14.27
C GLU A 57 -1.70 -14.98 15.60
N SER A 58 -1.02 -14.01 16.18
CA SER A 58 -0.37 -14.20 17.48
C SER A 58 -1.38 -14.47 18.62
N SER A 59 -2.55 -13.81 18.57
CA SER A 59 -3.62 -14.03 19.52
C SER A 59 -4.25 -15.41 19.35
N HIS A 60 -4.44 -15.85 18.10
CA HIS A 60 -4.97 -17.17 17.77
C HIS A 60 -4.05 -18.28 18.32
N LEU A 61 -2.75 -18.18 18.08
CA LEU A 61 -1.77 -19.13 18.61
C LEU A 61 -1.80 -19.22 20.15
N LEU A 62 -2.04 -18.10 20.83
CA LEU A 62 -2.19 -18.10 22.29
C LEU A 62 -3.44 -18.89 22.72
N VAL A 63 -4.58 -18.65 22.06
CA VAL A 63 -5.84 -19.33 22.35
C VAL A 63 -5.71 -20.82 22.06
N GLU A 64 -5.15 -21.20 20.91
CA GLU A 64 -4.87 -22.58 20.57
C GLU A 64 -4.01 -23.29 21.63
N ALA A 65 -2.91 -22.62 22.04
CA ALA A 65 -2.02 -23.20 23.05
C ALA A 65 -2.67 -23.34 24.43
N ARG A 66 -3.58 -22.41 24.79
CA ARG A 66 -4.24 -22.41 26.08
C ARG A 66 -5.41 -23.41 26.17
N ASP A 67 -6.24 -23.45 25.13
CA ASP A 67 -7.56 -24.09 25.19
C ASP A 67 -7.65 -25.39 24.41
N ASN A 68 -6.96 -25.52 23.27
CA ASN A 68 -7.21 -26.61 22.34
C ASN A 68 -6.10 -27.69 22.32
N MET A 69 -4.87 -27.37 22.76
CA MET A 69 -3.75 -28.31 22.68
C MET A 69 -3.91 -29.51 23.63
N VAL A 70 -4.74 -29.41 24.67
CA VAL A 70 -4.98 -30.49 25.62
C VAL A 70 -5.62 -31.69 24.93
N GLU A 71 -6.50 -31.50 23.96
CA GLU A 71 -7.12 -32.58 23.18
C GLU A 71 -6.10 -33.36 22.34
N HIS A 72 -4.98 -32.75 22.00
CA HIS A 72 -3.86 -33.38 21.30
C HIS A 72 -2.82 -34.03 22.25
N GLY A 73 -3.09 -34.07 23.56
CA GLY A 73 -2.16 -34.59 24.57
C GLY A 73 -0.98 -33.61 24.84
N ILE A 74 -1.09 -32.37 24.46
CA ILE A 74 -0.06 -31.34 24.68
C ILE A 74 -0.49 -30.44 25.83
N SER A 75 0.31 -30.40 26.90
CA SER A 75 0.06 -29.53 28.05
C SER A 75 1.01 -28.35 28.06
N ALA A 76 0.47 -27.16 27.98
CA ALA A 76 1.21 -25.89 28.10
C ALA A 76 1.02 -25.30 29.52
N THR A 77 1.98 -25.53 30.41
CA THR A 77 1.81 -25.20 31.84
C THR A 77 2.10 -23.73 32.21
N LYS A 78 2.80 -22.99 31.39
CA LYS A 78 3.07 -21.57 31.60
C LYS A 78 3.06 -20.82 30.28
N LEU A 79 1.91 -20.27 29.94
CA LEU A 79 1.80 -19.35 28.81
C LEU A 79 1.96 -17.92 29.31
N THR A 80 2.93 -17.21 28.76
CA THR A 80 3.14 -15.78 29.01
C THR A 80 3.09 -15.03 27.69
N VAL A 81 2.55 -13.82 27.71
CA VAL A 81 2.52 -12.94 26.54
C VAL A 81 3.54 -11.83 26.73
N ASP A 82 4.52 -11.78 25.83
CA ASP A 82 5.41 -10.61 25.68
C ASP A 82 4.84 -9.70 24.58
N LEU A 83 4.14 -8.66 25.00
CA LEU A 83 3.53 -7.70 24.08
C LEU A 83 4.59 -6.94 23.25
N SER A 84 5.77 -6.68 23.81
CA SER A 84 6.85 -5.99 23.10
C SER A 84 7.37 -6.86 21.95
N ALA A 85 7.62 -8.14 22.19
CA ALA A 85 8.02 -9.09 21.15
C ALA A 85 6.93 -9.25 20.07
N MET A 86 5.66 -9.30 20.47
CA MET A 86 4.52 -9.37 19.55
C MET A 86 4.43 -8.13 18.65
N MET A 87 4.61 -6.94 19.20
CA MET A 87 4.63 -5.70 18.43
C MET A 87 5.85 -5.60 17.50
N LYS A 88 7.02 -6.04 17.95
CA LYS A 88 8.22 -6.12 17.12
C LYS A 88 8.03 -7.07 15.94
N ARG A 89 7.44 -8.26 16.16
CA ARG A 89 7.07 -9.19 15.09
C ARG A 89 6.13 -8.52 14.07
N LYS A 90 5.05 -7.88 14.54
CA LYS A 90 4.09 -7.16 13.69
C LYS A 90 4.81 -6.12 12.82
N THR A 91 5.71 -5.32 13.40
CA THR A 91 6.48 -4.32 12.65
C THR A 91 7.39 -4.97 11.61
N GLY A 92 8.09 -6.04 11.95
CA GLY A 92 8.93 -6.78 11.00
C GLY A 92 8.15 -7.34 9.81
N VAL A 93 6.91 -7.82 10.02
CA VAL A 93 6.03 -8.27 8.92
C VAL A 93 5.69 -7.09 7.99
N VAL A 94 5.34 -5.93 8.55
CA VAL A 94 5.03 -4.71 7.78
C VAL A 94 6.24 -4.27 6.96
N ASP A 95 7.43 -4.20 7.59
CA ASP A 95 8.66 -3.76 6.94
C ASP A 95 9.08 -4.71 5.79
N THR A 96 8.93 -6.02 6.01
CA THR A 96 9.22 -7.01 4.97
C THR A 96 8.32 -6.82 3.75
N LEU A 97 7.03 -6.65 3.96
CA LEU A 97 6.07 -6.53 2.85
C LEU A 97 6.18 -5.18 2.13
N THR A 98 6.34 -4.09 2.86
CA THR A 98 6.52 -2.76 2.24
C THR A 98 7.87 -2.67 1.50
N GLY A 99 8.92 -3.28 2.05
CA GLY A 99 10.21 -3.44 1.39
C GLY A 99 10.10 -4.25 0.09
N GLY A 100 9.30 -5.31 0.10
CA GLY A 100 8.97 -6.10 -1.10
C GLY A 100 8.30 -5.28 -2.20
N ILE A 101 7.34 -4.41 -1.83
CA ILE A 101 6.70 -3.48 -2.79
C ILE A 101 7.73 -2.52 -3.38
N ASN A 102 8.55 -1.89 -2.55
CA ASN A 102 9.59 -0.97 -3.02
C ASN A 102 10.56 -1.67 -3.99
N MET A 103 10.94 -2.91 -3.70
CA MET A 103 11.78 -3.72 -4.59
C MET A 103 11.07 -4.00 -5.92
N LEU A 104 9.79 -4.36 -5.92
CA LEU A 104 9.01 -4.62 -7.13
C LEU A 104 8.88 -3.37 -7.99
N LEU A 105 8.59 -2.21 -7.41
CA LEU A 105 8.55 -0.94 -8.12
C LEU A 105 9.90 -0.64 -8.80
N LYS A 106 11.00 -0.77 -8.04
CA LYS A 106 12.36 -0.57 -8.56
C LYS A 106 12.70 -1.54 -9.68
N ARG A 107 12.39 -2.84 -9.53
CA ARG A 107 12.65 -3.88 -10.55
C ARG A 107 11.91 -3.61 -11.84
N ASN A 108 10.70 -3.06 -11.77
CA ASN A 108 9.90 -2.68 -12.94
C ASN A 108 10.21 -1.26 -13.43
N LYS A 109 11.26 -0.60 -12.93
CA LYS A 109 11.69 0.75 -13.33
C LYS A 109 10.60 1.82 -13.14
N VAL A 110 9.70 1.63 -12.18
CA VAL A 110 8.73 2.65 -11.77
C VAL A 110 9.46 3.73 -11.00
N THR A 111 9.29 4.99 -11.39
CA THR A 111 9.83 6.13 -10.66
C THR A 111 8.95 6.43 -9.44
N THR A 112 9.55 6.54 -8.27
CA THR A 112 8.82 6.79 -7.02
C THR A 112 9.14 8.18 -6.48
N TYR A 113 8.10 8.91 -6.08
CA TYR A 113 8.22 10.21 -5.42
C TYR A 113 7.58 10.13 -4.04
N VAL A 114 8.30 10.62 -3.05
CA VAL A 114 7.78 10.76 -1.67
C VAL A 114 7.33 12.20 -1.48
N GLY A 115 6.04 12.41 -1.33
CA GLY A 115 5.44 13.72 -1.19
C GLY A 115 3.95 13.72 -1.53
N ARG A 116 3.33 14.87 -1.37
CA ARG A 116 1.94 15.06 -1.72
C ARG A 116 1.81 15.47 -3.19
N GLY A 117 1.14 14.62 -3.98
CA GLY A 117 0.82 14.93 -5.37
C GLY A 117 -0.48 15.74 -5.48
N LYS A 118 -0.47 16.78 -6.33
CA LYS A 118 -1.64 17.62 -6.62
C LYS A 118 -1.81 17.77 -8.13
N LEU A 119 -3.02 17.50 -8.61
CA LEU A 119 -3.38 17.80 -10.00
C LEU A 119 -3.51 19.32 -10.18
N ILE A 120 -2.75 19.88 -11.11
CA ILE A 120 -2.76 21.32 -11.40
C ILE A 120 -3.38 21.67 -12.77
N GLY A 121 -3.93 20.67 -13.45
CA GLY A 121 -4.54 20.81 -14.78
C GLY A 121 -3.58 20.49 -15.92
N ASN A 122 -4.07 20.53 -17.16
CA ASN A 122 -3.29 20.31 -18.39
C ASN A 122 -2.42 19.05 -18.39
N GLY A 123 -2.87 17.97 -17.72
CA GLY A 123 -2.09 16.74 -17.60
C GLY A 123 -0.88 16.86 -16.68
N GLN A 124 -0.83 17.84 -15.80
CA GLN A 124 0.29 18.08 -14.90
C GLN A 124 -0.03 17.73 -13.45
N VAL A 125 0.95 17.16 -12.78
CA VAL A 125 0.93 16.86 -11.34
C VAL A 125 2.10 17.54 -10.66
N GLU A 126 1.81 18.36 -9.68
CA GLU A 126 2.79 18.97 -8.79
C GLU A 126 3.04 18.03 -7.61
N VAL A 127 4.30 17.85 -7.22
CA VAL A 127 4.69 17.13 -6.01
C VAL A 127 5.21 18.13 -4.99
N SER A 128 4.90 17.93 -3.71
CA SER A 128 5.28 18.87 -2.61
C SER A 128 6.78 19.10 -2.44
N THR A 129 7.62 18.38 -3.15
CA THR A 129 9.07 18.60 -3.27
C THR A 129 9.45 19.68 -4.29
N ASN A 130 8.48 20.42 -4.86
CA ASN A 130 8.62 21.39 -5.96
C ASN A 130 8.98 20.77 -7.32
N ASP A 131 8.78 19.47 -7.48
CA ASP A 131 8.88 18.81 -8.77
C ASP A 131 7.55 18.89 -9.50
N THR A 132 7.58 19.20 -10.80
CA THR A 132 6.40 19.15 -11.66
C THR A 132 6.53 17.96 -12.60
N LEU A 133 5.54 17.08 -12.56
CA LEU A 133 5.47 15.92 -13.43
C LEU A 133 4.40 16.15 -14.50
N THR A 134 4.75 15.95 -15.75
CA THR A 134 3.78 16.00 -16.85
C THR A 134 3.33 14.57 -17.16
N CYS A 135 2.01 14.36 -17.16
CA CYS A 135 1.38 13.08 -17.47
C CYS A 135 0.67 13.16 -18.82
N LEU A 136 0.94 12.22 -19.70
CA LEU A 136 0.31 12.14 -21.02
C LEU A 136 -0.98 11.32 -21.01
N LEU A 137 -1.22 10.50 -19.99
CA LEU A 137 -2.41 9.66 -19.90
C LEU A 137 -3.52 10.36 -19.11
N TYR A 138 -4.59 10.71 -19.80
CA TYR A 138 -5.81 11.26 -19.20
C TYR A 138 -6.70 10.15 -18.64
N THR A 139 -6.85 10.11 -17.33
CA THR A 139 -7.92 9.50 -16.53
C THR A 139 -8.38 8.08 -16.88
N SER A 140 -8.00 7.12 -16.06
CA SER A 140 -8.86 5.95 -15.82
C SER A 140 -9.97 6.35 -14.83
N PRO A 141 -11.26 6.31 -15.18
CA PRO A 141 -12.33 6.58 -14.23
C PRO A 141 -12.27 5.54 -13.09
N SER A 142 -12.19 6.02 -11.86
CA SER A 142 -12.26 5.18 -10.68
C SER A 142 -13.61 4.45 -10.64
N PRO A 143 -13.68 3.17 -10.22
CA PRO A 143 -14.96 2.49 -9.96
C PRO A 143 -15.85 3.30 -8.99
N ARG A 144 -15.26 4.10 -8.12
CA ARG A 144 -15.94 5.00 -7.19
C ARG A 144 -16.61 6.18 -7.90
N ASP A 145 -16.06 6.66 -9.00
CA ASP A 145 -16.66 7.74 -9.79
C ASP A 145 -17.90 7.24 -10.54
N ARG A 146 -17.89 5.98 -10.99
CA ARG A 146 -19.07 5.33 -11.59
C ARG A 146 -20.21 5.13 -10.59
N GLN A 147 -19.91 4.89 -9.30
CA GLN A 147 -20.94 4.77 -8.27
C GLN A 147 -21.62 6.10 -7.97
N LYS A 148 -20.85 7.21 -7.95
CA LYS A 148 -21.43 8.55 -7.76
C LYS A 148 -22.33 8.99 -8.90
N SER A 149 -22.01 8.60 -10.15
CA SER A 149 -22.83 8.93 -11.33
C SER A 149 -24.12 8.11 -11.45
N ARG A 150 -24.30 7.06 -10.63
CA ARG A 150 -25.50 6.21 -10.60
C ARG A 150 -26.46 6.52 -9.46
N MET A 151 -26.16 7.49 -8.59
CA MET A 151 -27.15 7.97 -7.64
C MET A 151 -28.21 8.78 -8.42
N PRO A 152 -29.51 8.38 -8.40
CA PRO A 152 -30.54 9.22 -8.96
C PRO A 152 -30.51 10.55 -8.24
N SER A 153 -30.51 11.64 -9.00
CA SER A 153 -30.79 12.96 -8.45
C SER A 153 -32.17 12.83 -7.80
N SER A 154 -32.21 12.89 -6.46
CA SER A 154 -33.46 13.03 -5.75
C SER A 154 -34.11 14.32 -6.23
N ALA A 155 -35.22 14.17 -6.90
CA ALA A 155 -36.15 15.25 -7.21
C ALA A 155 -36.67 15.89 -5.92
#